data_4305479a494ee8bd6aed5ca17206a5c1
#
_entry.id   4305479a494ee8bd6aed5ca17206a5c1
#
_cell.length_a   1.000
_cell.length_b   1.000
_cell.length_c   1.000
_cell.angle_alpha   90.00
_cell.angle_beta   90.00
_cell.angle_gamma   90.00
#
_symmetry.space_group_name_H-M   'P 1'
#
loop_
_entity.id
_entity.type
_entity.pdbx_description
1 polymer ?
#
loop_
_entity_poly.entity_id
_entity_poly.type
_entity_poly.pdbx_seq_one_letter_code
_entity_poly.pdbx_strand_id
1 'polypeptide(L)'
;MSPRFDFSAPAVAALAQADAARALQEDVADGDLTASLVAPGRRAHARVLAREAAVLCGAPWVEATVRQLDPQARIRWLCGEGERCAADQTVLEIEGTARALLTAERTALNFLQLLSGVATKTTAYADAVRGTRARIVDTRKTLPGLRLAQKYAVRTGGGVNHRIGLYDAVLIKENHIAAAGGVAAALRAVAPVAQRAAFVEVEVETLAQLREALEAGARMVLLDNMDLPTLREAVRINAQAGEDRKAVLEISGGVTLEGLRTLADTGVDRISVGALTKDVKAIDFSMRFQEG
;
A
#
# COMPACT_ATOMS: atom_id res chain seq x y z
N MET A 1 -12.10 -20.45 -4.92
CA MET A 1 -11.05 -19.44 -4.70
C MET A 1 -11.73 -18.18 -4.28
N SER A 2 -11.44 -17.61 -3.09
CA SER A 2 -11.79 -16.22 -2.83
C SER A 2 -11.01 -15.37 -3.82
N PRO A 3 -11.66 -14.54 -4.64
CA PRO A 3 -10.94 -13.73 -5.61
C PRO A 3 -10.01 -12.79 -4.86
N ARG A 4 -8.73 -12.77 -5.26
CA ARG A 4 -7.82 -11.71 -4.83
C ARG A 4 -8.39 -10.38 -5.30
N PHE A 5 -8.23 -9.34 -4.49
CA PHE A 5 -8.53 -8.00 -4.96
C PHE A 5 -7.58 -7.68 -6.13
N ASP A 6 -8.13 -7.42 -7.31
CA ASP A 6 -7.35 -7.32 -8.54
C ASP A 6 -6.77 -5.93 -8.81
N PHE A 7 -7.14 -4.92 -7.99
CA PHE A 7 -6.77 -3.52 -8.18
C PHE A 7 -7.08 -2.97 -9.59
N SER A 8 -7.99 -3.58 -10.33
CA SER A 8 -8.51 -3.01 -11.58
C SER A 8 -9.27 -1.71 -11.29
N ALA A 9 -9.37 -0.83 -12.28
CA ALA A 9 -10.06 0.44 -12.09
C ALA A 9 -11.51 0.28 -11.58
N PRO A 10 -12.33 -0.67 -12.08
CA PRO A 10 -13.65 -0.92 -11.51
C PRO A 10 -13.63 -1.40 -10.06
N ALA A 11 -12.71 -2.29 -9.69
CA ALA A 11 -12.60 -2.79 -8.33
C ALA A 11 -12.15 -1.69 -7.35
N VAL A 12 -11.20 -0.85 -7.76
CA VAL A 12 -10.76 0.32 -6.98
C VAL A 12 -11.89 1.34 -6.85
N ALA A 13 -12.65 1.61 -7.90
CA ALA A 13 -13.79 2.52 -7.84
C ALA A 13 -14.87 2.01 -6.86
N ALA A 14 -15.19 0.72 -6.89
CA ALA A 14 -16.13 0.13 -5.94
C ALA A 14 -15.64 0.20 -4.49
N LEU A 15 -14.34 -0.05 -4.27
CA LEU A 15 -13.71 0.12 -2.94
C LEU A 15 -13.80 1.57 -2.47
N ALA A 16 -13.45 2.53 -3.33
CA ALA A 16 -13.49 3.95 -3.03
C ALA A 16 -14.90 4.43 -2.67
N GLN A 17 -15.92 3.95 -3.40
CA GLN A 17 -17.33 4.22 -3.08
C GLN A 17 -17.71 3.73 -1.68
N ALA A 18 -17.33 2.50 -1.33
CA ALA A 18 -17.64 1.93 -0.02
C ALA A 18 -16.89 2.64 1.12
N ASP A 19 -15.61 2.99 0.89
CA ASP A 19 -14.81 3.72 1.88
C ASP A 19 -15.34 5.14 2.09
N ALA A 20 -15.64 5.86 0.99
CA ALA A 20 -16.21 7.21 1.05
C ALA A 20 -17.57 7.23 1.76
N ALA A 21 -18.44 6.25 1.49
CA ALA A 21 -19.74 6.15 2.17
C ALA A 21 -19.59 6.00 3.68
N ARG A 22 -18.64 5.15 4.14
CA ARG A 22 -18.38 5.00 5.59
C ARG A 22 -17.82 6.28 6.23
N ALA A 23 -16.90 6.94 5.53
CA ALA A 23 -16.29 8.18 6.04
C ALA A 23 -17.29 9.35 6.06
N LEU A 24 -18.15 9.46 5.05
CA LEU A 24 -19.24 10.44 5.05
C LEU A 24 -20.27 10.16 6.14
N GLN A 25 -20.59 8.88 6.40
CA GLN A 25 -21.47 8.53 7.51
C GLN A 25 -20.88 8.94 8.86
N GLU A 26 -19.57 8.83 9.05
CA GLU A 26 -18.86 9.26 10.25
C GLU A 26 -18.88 10.78 10.43
N ASP A 27 -18.64 11.55 9.36
CA ASP A 27 -18.42 13.00 9.42
C ASP A 27 -19.71 13.83 9.30
N VAL A 28 -20.69 13.32 8.54
CA VAL A 28 -21.92 14.06 8.22
C VAL A 28 -23.13 13.57 9.02
N ALA A 29 -23.23 12.27 9.28
CA ALA A 29 -24.37 11.64 9.97
C ALA A 29 -25.74 12.16 9.45
N ASP A 30 -26.45 12.92 10.27
CA ASP A 30 -27.79 13.47 9.96
C ASP A 30 -27.75 14.81 9.20
N GLY A 31 -26.56 15.40 8.97
CA GLY A 31 -26.40 16.64 8.18
C GLY A 31 -25.27 17.55 8.61
N ASP A 32 -24.88 18.43 7.69
CA ASP A 32 -23.85 19.44 7.90
C ASP A 32 -24.48 20.76 8.33
N LEU A 33 -24.33 21.11 9.63
CA LEU A 33 -24.89 22.31 10.21
C LEU A 33 -24.29 23.58 9.58
N THR A 34 -22.98 23.58 9.29
CA THR A 34 -22.26 24.74 8.77
C THR A 34 -22.58 24.97 7.30
N ALA A 35 -22.59 23.93 6.46
CA ALA A 35 -22.95 24.07 5.07
C ALA A 35 -24.40 24.53 4.88
N SER A 36 -25.29 24.28 5.85
CA SER A 36 -26.67 24.75 5.83
C SER A 36 -26.82 26.28 5.78
N LEU A 37 -25.79 27.02 6.22
CA LEU A 37 -25.73 28.51 6.17
C LEU A 37 -25.62 29.04 4.73
N VAL A 38 -25.16 28.23 3.78
CA VAL A 38 -25.06 28.61 2.37
C VAL A 38 -26.40 28.39 1.68
N ALA A 39 -26.82 29.29 0.79
CA ALA A 39 -28.07 29.17 0.06
C ALA A 39 -28.13 27.85 -0.76
N PRO A 40 -29.27 27.16 -0.76
CA PRO A 40 -29.46 25.98 -1.63
C PRO A 40 -29.21 26.33 -3.10
N GLY A 41 -28.56 25.44 -3.86
CA GLY A 41 -28.32 25.62 -5.29
C GLY A 41 -27.19 26.58 -5.66
N ARG A 42 -26.59 27.31 -4.70
CA ARG A 42 -25.40 28.13 -4.96
C ARG A 42 -24.28 27.27 -5.54
N ARG A 43 -23.79 27.63 -6.72
CA ARG A 43 -22.62 27.00 -7.36
C ARG A 43 -21.33 27.59 -6.81
N ALA A 44 -20.30 26.76 -6.76
CA ALA A 44 -18.95 27.17 -6.36
C ALA A 44 -17.91 26.46 -7.23
N HIS A 45 -16.75 27.09 -7.33
CA HIS A 45 -15.55 26.53 -7.92
C HIS A 45 -14.48 26.44 -6.82
N ALA A 46 -13.91 25.27 -6.63
CA ALA A 46 -12.87 25.03 -5.64
C ALA A 46 -11.59 24.53 -6.31
N ARG A 47 -10.45 24.88 -5.72
CA ARG A 47 -9.13 24.34 -6.08
C ARG A 47 -8.54 23.62 -4.90
N VAL A 48 -7.87 22.48 -5.18
CA VAL A 48 -7.05 21.78 -4.20
C VAL A 48 -5.58 21.97 -4.55
N LEU A 49 -4.81 22.45 -3.57
CA LEU A 49 -3.38 22.70 -3.68
C LEU A 49 -2.61 21.68 -2.83
N ALA A 50 -1.53 21.13 -3.38
CA ALA A 50 -0.52 20.44 -2.59
C ALA A 50 0.33 21.48 -1.87
N ARG A 51 0.49 21.37 -0.54
CA ARG A 51 1.29 22.31 0.25
C ARG A 51 2.74 21.87 0.39
N GLU A 52 3.03 20.65 0.02
CA GLU A 52 4.36 20.07 -0.06
C GLU A 52 4.47 19.18 -1.32
N ALA A 53 5.71 18.88 -1.75
CA ALA A 53 5.92 17.98 -2.89
C ALA A 53 5.50 16.55 -2.54
N ALA A 54 4.78 15.88 -3.45
CA ALA A 54 4.22 14.58 -3.20
C ALA A 54 4.05 13.75 -4.49
N VAL A 55 3.73 12.48 -4.32
CA VAL A 55 3.13 11.63 -5.36
C VAL A 55 1.64 11.58 -5.08
N LEU A 56 0.83 12.06 -6.02
CA LEU A 56 -0.62 12.12 -5.88
C LEU A 56 -1.20 10.70 -5.86
N CYS A 57 -2.02 10.40 -4.85
CA CYS A 57 -2.76 9.16 -4.76
C CYS A 57 -4.07 9.34 -4.00
N GLY A 58 -5.14 8.77 -4.52
CA GLY A 58 -6.45 8.82 -3.87
C GLY A 58 -7.53 9.50 -4.71
N ALA A 59 -7.27 9.81 -5.98
CA ALA A 59 -8.26 10.38 -6.88
C ALA A 59 -9.60 9.62 -6.89
N PRO A 60 -9.64 8.28 -6.93
CA PRO A 60 -10.91 7.54 -6.86
C PRO A 60 -11.72 7.82 -5.59
N TRP A 61 -11.07 8.01 -4.43
CA TRP A 61 -11.76 8.31 -3.16
C TRP A 61 -12.29 9.75 -3.10
N VAL A 62 -11.50 10.71 -3.63
CA VAL A 62 -11.96 12.11 -3.77
C VAL A 62 -13.20 12.16 -4.67
N GLU A 63 -13.15 11.53 -5.85
CA GLU A 63 -14.27 11.48 -6.77
C GLU A 63 -15.50 10.80 -6.16
N ALA A 64 -15.30 9.68 -5.48
CA ALA A 64 -16.37 8.96 -4.78
C ALA A 64 -17.03 9.84 -3.71
N THR A 65 -16.23 10.55 -2.91
CA THR A 65 -16.73 11.45 -1.86
C THR A 65 -17.55 12.60 -2.45
N VAL A 66 -17.00 13.30 -3.45
CA VAL A 66 -17.69 14.45 -4.08
C VAL A 66 -18.97 14.01 -4.78
N ARG A 67 -18.92 12.92 -5.57
CA ARG A 67 -20.08 12.47 -6.35
C ARG A 67 -21.21 11.86 -5.51
N GLN A 68 -20.94 11.37 -4.30
CA GLN A 68 -21.99 10.95 -3.36
C GLN A 68 -22.82 12.14 -2.85
N LEU A 69 -22.24 13.35 -2.79
CA LEU A 69 -22.89 14.57 -2.32
C LEU A 69 -23.42 15.43 -3.47
N ASP A 70 -22.73 15.46 -4.60
CA ASP A 70 -23.14 16.13 -5.85
C ASP A 70 -22.78 15.28 -7.07
N PRO A 71 -23.71 14.42 -7.55
CA PRO A 71 -23.49 13.58 -8.74
C PRO A 71 -23.17 14.37 -10.02
N GLN A 72 -23.52 15.68 -10.06
CA GLN A 72 -23.31 16.55 -11.22
C GLN A 72 -22.02 17.37 -11.11
N ALA A 73 -21.24 17.21 -10.02
CA ALA A 73 -19.98 17.91 -9.86
C ALA A 73 -19.02 17.59 -11.02
N ARG A 74 -18.36 18.64 -11.53
CA ARG A 74 -17.30 18.52 -12.53
C ARG A 74 -15.96 18.50 -11.83
N ILE A 75 -15.17 17.47 -12.06
CA ILE A 75 -13.88 17.25 -11.42
C ILE A 75 -12.82 17.25 -12.52
N ARG A 76 -11.81 18.14 -12.40
CA ARG A 76 -10.70 18.23 -13.34
C ARG A 76 -9.37 18.07 -12.62
N TRP A 77 -8.72 16.94 -12.82
CA TRP A 77 -7.38 16.69 -12.30
C TRP A 77 -6.34 17.44 -13.15
N LEU A 78 -5.42 18.12 -12.49
CA LEU A 78 -4.27 18.83 -13.06
C LEU A 78 -2.96 18.10 -12.78
N CYS A 79 -3.00 17.14 -11.86
CA CYS A 79 -1.95 16.16 -11.59
C CYS A 79 -2.62 14.79 -11.53
N GLY A 80 -2.12 13.83 -12.25
CA GLY A 80 -2.71 12.48 -12.36
C GLY A 80 -2.34 11.57 -11.20
N GLU A 81 -3.11 10.49 -11.04
CA GLU A 81 -2.82 9.44 -10.08
C GLU A 81 -1.43 8.85 -10.32
N GLY A 82 -0.57 8.83 -9.30
CA GLY A 82 0.82 8.37 -9.38
C GLY A 82 1.82 9.41 -9.91
N GLU A 83 1.38 10.57 -10.35
CA GLU A 83 2.26 11.64 -10.78
C GLU A 83 2.84 12.43 -9.59
N ARG A 84 3.99 13.03 -9.80
CA ARG A 84 4.63 13.91 -8.82
C ARG A 84 4.08 15.32 -8.94
N CYS A 85 3.65 15.90 -7.84
CA CYS A 85 3.29 17.32 -7.75
C CYS A 85 4.32 18.09 -6.92
N ALA A 86 4.48 19.38 -7.25
CA ALA A 86 5.32 20.31 -6.50
C ALA A 86 4.54 20.94 -5.35
N ALA A 87 5.26 21.54 -4.40
CA ALA A 87 4.65 22.40 -3.40
C ALA A 87 3.93 23.58 -4.07
N ASP A 88 2.79 23.97 -3.52
CA ASP A 88 1.89 25.02 -3.98
C ASP A 88 1.30 24.81 -5.40
N GLN A 89 1.43 23.61 -5.95
CA GLN A 89 0.77 23.23 -7.20
C GLN A 89 -0.72 22.97 -6.98
N THR A 90 -1.57 23.56 -7.84
CA THR A 90 -2.98 23.14 -7.95
C THR A 90 -3.03 21.76 -8.59
N VAL A 91 -3.59 20.78 -7.88
CA VAL A 91 -3.67 19.39 -8.34
C VAL A 91 -5.06 19.02 -8.85
N LEU A 92 -6.08 19.78 -8.44
CA LEU A 92 -7.48 19.46 -8.72
C LEU A 92 -8.33 20.74 -8.73
N GLU A 93 -9.28 20.81 -9.66
CA GLU A 93 -10.37 21.80 -9.68
C GLU A 93 -11.72 21.08 -9.66
N ILE A 94 -12.65 21.63 -8.88
CA ILE A 94 -13.98 21.06 -8.71
C ILE A 94 -15.03 22.16 -8.86
N GLU A 95 -16.02 21.93 -9.72
CA GLU A 95 -17.23 22.77 -9.83
C GLU A 95 -18.44 21.97 -9.34
N GLY A 96 -19.18 22.53 -8.41
CA GLY A 96 -20.33 21.84 -7.82
C GLY A 96 -21.25 22.78 -7.04
N THR A 97 -22.21 22.23 -6.33
CA THR A 97 -22.98 23.01 -5.36
C THR A 97 -22.11 23.35 -4.16
N ALA A 98 -22.14 24.59 -3.70
CA ALA A 98 -21.26 25.07 -2.62
C ALA A 98 -21.43 24.23 -1.34
N ARG A 99 -22.67 23.85 -1.00
CA ARG A 99 -22.95 23.00 0.15
C ARG A 99 -22.23 21.65 0.04
N ALA A 100 -22.38 20.96 -1.10
CA ALA A 100 -21.78 19.65 -1.30
C ALA A 100 -20.24 19.73 -1.26
N LEU A 101 -19.64 20.77 -1.84
CA LEU A 101 -18.17 20.93 -1.82
C LEU A 101 -17.64 21.20 -0.39
N LEU A 102 -18.36 22.01 0.41
CA LEU A 102 -18.01 22.25 1.82
C LEU A 102 -18.09 20.96 2.63
N THR A 103 -19.17 20.21 2.48
CA THR A 103 -19.38 18.94 3.19
C THR A 103 -18.38 17.88 2.75
N ALA A 104 -18.00 17.83 1.45
CA ALA A 104 -17.04 16.88 0.92
C ALA A 104 -15.60 17.14 1.35
N GLU A 105 -15.25 18.40 1.59
CA GLU A 105 -13.86 18.87 1.72
C GLU A 105 -13.03 18.02 2.65
N ARG A 106 -13.45 17.87 3.90
CA ARG A 106 -12.62 17.20 4.91
C ARG A 106 -12.43 15.73 4.60
N THR A 107 -13.50 15.01 4.28
CA THR A 107 -13.44 13.59 3.94
C THR A 107 -12.62 13.34 2.68
N ALA A 108 -12.81 14.13 1.63
CA ALA A 108 -12.05 14.02 0.38
C ALA A 108 -10.54 14.28 0.61
N LEU A 109 -10.20 15.35 1.34
CA LEU A 109 -8.80 15.66 1.67
C LEU A 109 -8.18 14.61 2.57
N ASN A 110 -8.90 14.04 3.54
CA ASN A 110 -8.36 12.99 4.41
C ASN A 110 -7.90 11.77 3.61
N PHE A 111 -8.67 11.31 2.63
CA PHE A 111 -8.23 10.23 1.73
C PHE A 111 -7.03 10.64 0.89
N LEU A 112 -7.08 11.81 0.26
CA LEU A 112 -5.99 12.30 -0.59
C LEU A 112 -4.68 12.45 0.19
N GLN A 113 -4.73 13.05 1.38
CA GLN A 113 -3.59 13.25 2.28
C GLN A 113 -2.94 11.94 2.70
N LEU A 114 -3.76 11.00 3.17
CA LEU A 114 -3.32 9.70 3.65
C LEU A 114 -2.70 8.86 2.54
N LEU A 115 -3.40 8.72 1.42
CA LEU A 115 -2.97 7.85 0.32
C LEU A 115 -1.78 8.42 -0.44
N SER A 116 -1.74 9.73 -0.65
CA SER A 116 -0.55 10.42 -1.18
C SER A 116 0.65 10.27 -0.24
N GLY A 117 0.45 10.29 1.08
CA GLY A 117 1.51 10.03 2.06
C GLY A 117 2.12 8.63 1.89
N VAL A 118 1.29 7.60 1.75
CA VAL A 118 1.74 6.23 1.51
C VAL A 118 2.46 6.11 0.16
N ALA A 119 1.89 6.67 -0.91
CA ALA A 119 2.47 6.62 -2.25
C ALA A 119 3.81 7.35 -2.31
N THR A 120 3.90 8.57 -1.74
CA THR A 120 5.14 9.37 -1.69
C THR A 120 6.25 8.63 -0.95
N LYS A 121 5.95 8.08 0.23
CA LYS A 121 6.89 7.28 1.00
C LYS A 121 7.33 6.06 0.22
N THR A 122 6.40 5.33 -0.39
CA THR A 122 6.71 4.14 -1.19
C THR A 122 7.61 4.48 -2.37
N THR A 123 7.35 5.59 -3.06
CA THR A 123 8.19 6.05 -4.18
C THR A 123 9.62 6.32 -3.73
N ALA A 124 9.82 6.94 -2.56
CA ALA A 124 11.17 7.18 -2.03
C ALA A 124 11.91 5.86 -1.79
N TYR A 125 11.25 4.84 -1.24
CA TYR A 125 11.84 3.51 -1.05
C TYR A 125 12.08 2.79 -2.38
N ALA A 126 11.15 2.86 -3.32
CA ALA A 126 11.31 2.24 -4.64
C ALA A 126 12.45 2.89 -5.45
N ASP A 127 12.59 4.22 -5.37
CA ASP A 127 13.69 4.94 -6.01
C ASP A 127 15.05 4.55 -5.41
N ALA A 128 15.15 4.34 -4.10
CA ALA A 128 16.39 3.97 -3.42
C ALA A 128 16.94 2.60 -3.87
N VAL A 129 16.07 1.67 -4.30
CA VAL A 129 16.50 0.36 -4.80
C VAL A 129 16.59 0.29 -6.34
N ARG A 130 16.38 1.41 -7.03
CA ARG A 130 16.43 1.45 -8.50
C ARG A 130 17.78 0.97 -9.03
N GLY A 131 17.75 0.15 -10.07
CA GLY A 131 18.93 -0.47 -10.66
C GLY A 131 19.42 -1.74 -9.96
N THR A 132 18.75 -2.16 -8.86
CA THR A 132 18.93 -3.48 -8.26
C THR A 132 17.79 -4.42 -8.68
N ARG A 133 17.87 -5.70 -8.31
CA ARG A 133 16.78 -6.66 -8.53
C ARG A 133 15.69 -6.59 -7.45
N ALA A 134 15.98 -5.94 -6.31
CA ALA A 134 15.08 -5.89 -5.18
C ALA A 134 13.79 -5.09 -5.48
N ARG A 135 12.67 -5.59 -4.98
CA ARG A 135 11.38 -4.90 -5.01
C ARG A 135 10.95 -4.56 -3.59
N ILE A 136 10.41 -3.35 -3.42
CA ILE A 136 9.84 -2.91 -2.15
C ILE A 136 8.45 -3.51 -1.99
N VAL A 137 8.19 -4.12 -0.83
CA VAL A 137 6.97 -4.85 -0.55
C VAL A 137 6.30 -4.31 0.70
N ASP A 138 4.98 -4.18 0.67
CA ASP A 138 4.19 -3.84 1.85
C ASP A 138 4.02 -5.02 2.81
N THR A 139 3.28 -4.80 3.88
CA THR A 139 2.94 -5.83 4.86
C THR A 139 1.46 -5.78 5.23
N ARG A 140 1.05 -6.63 6.20
CA ARG A 140 -0.29 -6.53 6.83
C ARG A 140 -0.35 -5.52 7.99
N LYS A 141 0.73 -4.79 8.29
CA LYS A 141 0.78 -3.72 9.29
C LYS A 141 0.16 -2.45 8.68
N THR A 142 -1.17 -2.39 8.61
CA THR A 142 -1.95 -1.33 7.98
C THR A 142 -2.90 -0.69 8.99
N LEU A 143 -3.42 0.49 8.65
CA LEU A 143 -4.53 1.07 9.38
C LEU A 143 -5.76 0.15 9.29
N PRO A 144 -6.47 -0.10 10.40
CA PRO A 144 -7.69 -0.90 10.37
C PRO A 144 -8.72 -0.31 9.40
N GLY A 145 -9.37 -1.18 8.62
CA GLY A 145 -10.39 -0.78 7.64
C GLY A 145 -9.85 -0.22 6.32
N LEU A 146 -8.60 0.29 6.27
CA LEU A 146 -8.04 0.95 5.07
C LEU A 146 -6.95 0.13 4.35
N ARG A 147 -6.84 -1.18 4.65
CA ARG A 147 -5.76 -2.00 4.08
C ARG A 147 -5.72 -2.01 2.56
N LEU A 148 -6.85 -2.18 1.91
CA LEU A 148 -6.89 -2.21 0.45
C LEU A 148 -6.53 -0.86 -0.16
N ALA A 149 -7.02 0.24 0.42
CA ALA A 149 -6.67 1.59 0.00
C ALA A 149 -5.16 1.87 0.17
N GLN A 150 -4.57 1.48 1.31
CA GLN A 150 -3.13 1.64 1.53
C GLN A 150 -2.30 0.74 0.60
N LYS A 151 -2.74 -0.49 0.32
CA LYS A 151 -2.08 -1.37 -0.66
C LYS A 151 -2.18 -0.84 -2.09
N TYR A 152 -3.28 -0.21 -2.45
CA TYR A 152 -3.40 0.53 -3.69
C TYR A 152 -2.35 1.65 -3.76
N ALA A 153 -2.24 2.46 -2.71
CA ALA A 153 -1.26 3.55 -2.65
C ALA A 153 0.20 3.06 -2.73
N VAL A 154 0.52 1.89 -2.13
CA VAL A 154 1.83 1.25 -2.31
C VAL A 154 2.09 0.92 -3.78
N ARG A 155 1.13 0.36 -4.51
CA ARG A 155 1.27 0.09 -5.95
C ARG A 155 1.47 1.38 -6.75
N THR A 156 0.66 2.40 -6.46
CA THR A 156 0.76 3.73 -7.08
C THR A 156 2.14 4.34 -6.87
N GLY A 157 2.75 4.15 -5.70
CA GLY A 157 4.12 4.58 -5.39
C GLY A 157 5.24 3.68 -5.95
N GLY A 158 4.92 2.66 -6.76
CA GLY A 158 5.90 1.77 -7.38
C GLY A 158 6.34 0.57 -6.54
N GLY A 159 5.71 0.33 -5.39
CA GLY A 159 5.90 -0.87 -4.59
C GLY A 159 5.08 -2.06 -5.07
N VAL A 160 5.26 -3.21 -4.42
CA VAL A 160 4.56 -4.46 -4.67
C VAL A 160 3.77 -4.86 -3.42
N ASN A 161 2.60 -5.45 -3.59
CA ASN A 161 1.85 -5.95 -2.46
C ASN A 161 2.32 -7.35 -2.02
N HIS A 162 2.51 -7.53 -0.73
CA HIS A 162 2.50 -8.82 -0.06
C HIS A 162 1.04 -9.30 0.07
N ARG A 163 0.81 -10.46 0.68
CA ARG A 163 -0.55 -10.98 0.92
C ARG A 163 -1.47 -9.92 1.51
N ILE A 164 -2.73 -9.96 1.09
CA ILE A 164 -3.75 -9.01 1.53
C ILE A 164 -4.28 -9.39 2.91
N GLY A 165 -4.51 -10.68 3.12
CA GLY A 165 -5.08 -11.19 4.36
C GLY A 165 -4.50 -12.55 4.76
N LEU A 166 -5.23 -13.26 5.59
CA LEU A 166 -4.90 -14.64 5.97
C LEU A 166 -5.46 -15.67 4.98
N TYR A 167 -6.27 -15.22 4.05
CA TYR A 167 -7.04 -16.04 3.12
C TYR A 167 -6.40 -16.17 1.73
N ASP A 168 -5.43 -15.33 1.38
CA ASP A 168 -4.91 -15.26 0.01
C ASP A 168 -3.50 -15.85 -0.17
N ALA A 169 -2.70 -15.96 0.91
CA ALA A 169 -1.40 -16.61 0.87
C ALA A 169 -0.98 -17.14 2.25
N VAL A 170 -0.08 -18.11 2.26
CA VAL A 170 0.48 -18.69 3.48
C VAL A 170 1.82 -18.03 3.78
N LEU A 171 2.01 -17.62 5.04
CA LEU A 171 3.30 -17.27 5.63
C LEU A 171 3.52 -18.11 6.88
N ILE A 172 4.44 -19.04 6.78
CA ILE A 172 4.86 -19.93 7.87
C ILE A 172 5.86 -19.13 8.71
N LYS A 173 5.62 -19.06 10.02
CA LYS A 173 6.44 -18.32 10.98
C LYS A 173 7.04 -19.24 12.01
N GLU A 174 7.95 -18.70 12.83
CA GLU A 174 8.66 -19.42 13.91
C GLU A 174 7.73 -20.32 14.74
N ASN A 175 6.55 -19.82 15.14
CA ASN A 175 5.58 -20.61 15.93
C ASN A 175 4.96 -21.77 15.14
N HIS A 176 4.78 -21.62 13.85
CA HIS A 176 4.29 -22.71 12.99
C HIS A 176 5.39 -23.77 12.79
N ILE A 177 6.64 -23.34 12.63
CA ILE A 177 7.80 -24.23 12.50
C ILE A 177 7.99 -25.04 13.78
N ALA A 178 7.95 -24.37 14.94
CA ALA A 178 8.07 -25.03 16.25
C ALA A 178 6.94 -26.05 16.47
N ALA A 179 5.69 -25.68 16.18
CA ALA A 179 4.55 -26.55 16.34
C ALA A 179 4.59 -27.77 15.39
N ALA A 180 5.17 -27.63 14.20
CA ALA A 180 5.28 -28.72 13.22
C ALA A 180 6.51 -29.62 13.46
N GLY A 181 7.47 -29.20 14.27
CA GLY A 181 8.71 -29.95 14.54
C GLY A 181 9.83 -29.73 13.51
N GLY A 182 9.84 -28.55 12.82
CA GLY A 182 10.88 -28.12 11.90
C GLY A 182 10.33 -27.51 10.61
N VAL A 183 11.23 -26.88 9.83
CA VAL A 183 10.88 -26.17 8.59
C VAL A 183 10.30 -27.13 7.54
N ALA A 184 10.95 -28.26 7.29
CA ALA A 184 10.48 -29.26 6.31
C ALA A 184 9.14 -29.86 6.71
N ALA A 185 8.90 -30.09 8.01
CA ALA A 185 7.62 -30.59 8.51
C ALA A 185 6.50 -29.54 8.31
N ALA A 186 6.78 -28.26 8.61
CA ALA A 186 5.84 -27.18 8.40
C ALA A 186 5.48 -27.00 6.91
N LEU A 187 6.47 -27.07 6.01
CA LEU A 187 6.25 -27.00 4.56
C LEU A 187 5.40 -28.18 4.05
N ARG A 188 5.61 -29.41 4.55
CA ARG A 188 4.75 -30.55 4.23
C ARG A 188 3.32 -30.38 4.72
N ALA A 189 3.15 -29.82 5.92
CA ALA A 189 1.83 -29.59 6.51
C ALA A 189 0.98 -28.58 5.74
N VAL A 190 1.60 -27.69 4.94
CA VAL A 190 0.89 -26.69 4.11
C VAL A 190 0.28 -27.30 2.83
N ALA A 191 0.72 -28.48 2.37
CA ALA A 191 0.29 -29.08 1.10
C ALA A 191 -1.25 -29.05 0.85
N PRO A 192 -2.13 -29.34 1.84
CA PRO A 192 -3.58 -29.32 1.62
C PRO A 192 -4.15 -27.94 1.29
N VAL A 193 -3.49 -26.87 1.73
CA VAL A 193 -3.96 -25.48 1.54
C VAL A 193 -3.15 -24.72 0.48
N ALA A 194 -1.99 -25.21 0.08
CA ALA A 194 -1.08 -24.58 -0.88
C ALA A 194 -1.75 -24.27 -2.22
N GLN A 195 -2.61 -25.14 -2.72
CA GLN A 195 -3.34 -24.94 -3.99
C GLN A 195 -4.33 -23.77 -3.94
N ARG A 196 -4.75 -23.36 -2.75
CA ARG A 196 -5.66 -22.21 -2.53
C ARG A 196 -4.90 -20.91 -2.31
N ALA A 197 -3.60 -21.00 -2.00
CA ALA A 197 -2.75 -19.87 -1.70
C ALA A 197 -2.16 -19.26 -2.98
N ALA A 198 -1.96 -17.95 -2.95
CA ALA A 198 -1.24 -17.22 -3.97
C ALA A 198 0.22 -17.63 -4.07
N PHE A 199 0.79 -17.82 -2.91
CA PHE A 199 2.13 -18.29 -2.66
C PHE A 199 2.19 -18.91 -1.25
N VAL A 200 3.22 -19.72 -1.05
CA VAL A 200 3.63 -20.18 0.27
C VAL A 200 5.01 -19.64 0.53
N GLU A 201 5.16 -18.92 1.62
CA GLU A 201 6.42 -18.34 2.08
C GLU A 201 6.74 -18.87 3.48
N VAL A 202 8.00 -19.16 3.73
CA VAL A 202 8.51 -19.56 5.05
C VAL A 202 9.50 -18.54 5.57
N GLU A 203 9.28 -18.10 6.79
CA GLU A 203 10.15 -17.18 7.52
C GLU A 203 11.23 -18.00 8.24
N VAL A 204 12.50 -17.65 8.02
CA VAL A 204 13.68 -18.31 8.60
C VAL A 204 14.60 -17.29 9.25
N GLU A 205 15.21 -17.69 10.37
CA GLU A 205 16.10 -16.85 11.17
C GLU A 205 17.57 -17.28 11.05
N THR A 206 17.84 -18.44 10.45
CA THR A 206 19.20 -18.98 10.33
C THR A 206 19.48 -19.55 8.94
N LEU A 207 20.77 -19.60 8.56
CA LEU A 207 21.21 -20.23 7.32
C LEU A 207 20.94 -21.74 7.29
N ALA A 208 20.90 -22.40 8.45
CA ALA A 208 20.53 -23.81 8.56
C ALA A 208 19.04 -24.03 8.15
N GLN A 209 18.15 -23.19 8.69
CA GLN A 209 16.73 -23.21 8.29
C GLN A 209 16.53 -22.87 6.82
N LEU A 210 17.32 -21.92 6.26
CA LEU A 210 17.29 -21.63 4.83
C LEU A 210 17.64 -22.86 3.99
N ARG A 211 18.70 -23.60 4.33
CA ARG A 211 19.09 -24.83 3.61
C ARG A 211 17.99 -25.88 3.70
N GLU A 212 17.43 -26.12 4.89
CA GLU A 212 16.31 -27.04 5.10
C GLU A 212 15.09 -26.62 4.25
N ALA A 213 14.76 -25.32 4.21
CA ALA A 213 13.65 -24.79 3.40
C ALA A 213 13.87 -25.05 1.89
N LEU A 214 15.06 -24.79 1.37
CA LEU A 214 15.40 -25.00 -0.04
C LEU A 214 15.39 -26.51 -0.40
N GLU A 215 15.92 -27.36 0.46
CA GLU A 215 15.89 -28.82 0.30
C GLU A 215 14.45 -29.36 0.32
N ALA A 216 13.58 -28.78 1.17
CA ALA A 216 12.16 -29.10 1.23
C ALA A 216 11.33 -28.48 0.09
N GLY A 217 11.95 -27.75 -0.84
CA GLY A 217 11.31 -27.22 -2.05
C GLY A 217 10.58 -25.88 -1.84
N ALA A 218 10.92 -25.10 -0.82
CA ALA A 218 10.38 -23.76 -0.63
C ALA A 218 10.69 -22.88 -1.87
N ARG A 219 9.69 -22.12 -2.34
CA ARG A 219 9.83 -21.21 -3.49
C ARG A 219 9.89 -19.74 -3.09
N MET A 220 9.56 -19.46 -1.85
CA MET A 220 9.62 -18.12 -1.27
C MET A 220 10.09 -18.25 0.17
N VAL A 221 11.15 -17.53 0.51
CA VAL A 221 11.77 -17.56 1.84
C VAL A 221 12.01 -16.14 2.32
N LEU A 222 11.46 -15.83 3.49
CA LEU A 222 11.67 -14.58 4.17
C LEU A 222 12.81 -14.75 5.17
N LEU A 223 13.85 -13.93 5.02
CA LEU A 223 15.03 -13.87 5.87
C LEU A 223 14.76 -12.84 6.97
N ASP A 224 14.42 -13.30 8.15
CA ASP A 224 14.02 -12.41 9.24
C ASP A 224 15.23 -11.98 10.08
N ASN A 225 15.39 -10.68 10.23
CA ASN A 225 16.34 -10.02 11.14
C ASN A 225 17.79 -10.48 10.99
N MET A 226 18.25 -10.83 9.79
CA MET A 226 19.62 -11.23 9.49
C MET A 226 20.51 -10.02 9.23
N ASP A 227 21.79 -10.07 9.65
CA ASP A 227 22.78 -9.07 9.33
C ASP A 227 23.29 -9.16 7.88
N LEU A 228 23.98 -8.13 7.40
CA LEU A 228 24.44 -8.04 6.01
C LEU A 228 25.36 -9.20 5.58
N PRO A 229 26.34 -9.67 6.37
CA PRO A 229 27.14 -10.85 6.04
C PRO A 229 26.28 -12.09 5.85
N THR A 230 25.32 -12.33 6.75
CA THR A 230 24.42 -13.46 6.70
C THR A 230 23.48 -13.39 5.49
N LEU A 231 22.97 -12.20 5.15
CA LEU A 231 22.14 -11.99 3.95
C LEU A 231 22.89 -12.30 2.65
N ARG A 232 24.16 -11.85 2.52
CA ARG A 232 25.00 -12.18 1.35
C ARG A 232 25.25 -13.68 1.24
N GLU A 233 25.49 -14.34 2.37
CA GLU A 233 25.66 -15.80 2.40
C GLU A 233 24.35 -16.53 2.05
N ALA A 234 23.19 -16.04 2.50
CA ALA A 234 21.88 -16.57 2.13
C ALA A 234 21.65 -16.50 0.61
N VAL A 235 21.97 -15.37 -0.01
CA VAL A 235 21.89 -15.19 -1.46
C VAL A 235 22.82 -16.17 -2.19
N ARG A 236 24.05 -16.38 -1.68
CA ARG A 236 25.00 -17.34 -2.25
C ARG A 236 24.51 -18.78 -2.14
N ILE A 237 23.96 -19.16 -1.00
CA ILE A 237 23.35 -20.49 -0.78
C ILE A 237 22.21 -20.72 -1.78
N ASN A 238 21.29 -19.75 -1.90
CA ASN A 238 20.17 -19.84 -2.84
C ASN A 238 20.64 -19.96 -4.29
N ALA A 239 21.68 -19.23 -4.68
CA ALA A 239 22.26 -19.29 -6.04
C ALA A 239 22.85 -20.69 -6.34
N GLN A 240 23.38 -21.38 -5.34
CA GLN A 240 23.97 -22.72 -5.48
C GLN A 240 22.93 -23.85 -5.46
N ALA A 241 21.70 -23.58 -5.05
CA ALA A 241 20.66 -24.62 -4.97
C ALA A 241 20.22 -25.19 -6.34
N GLY A 242 20.70 -24.61 -7.44
CA GLY A 242 20.28 -24.97 -8.81
C GLY A 242 18.98 -24.27 -9.24
N GLU A 243 18.79 -24.06 -10.52
CA GLU A 243 17.67 -23.27 -11.07
C GLU A 243 16.30 -23.77 -10.59
N ASP A 244 16.12 -25.10 -10.51
CA ASP A 244 14.85 -25.73 -10.11
C ASP A 244 14.56 -25.62 -8.61
N ARG A 245 15.52 -25.18 -7.79
CA ARG A 245 15.37 -25.07 -6.33
C ARG A 245 15.54 -23.64 -5.81
N LYS A 246 15.91 -22.70 -6.66
CA LYS A 246 15.99 -21.29 -6.25
C LYS A 246 14.65 -20.80 -5.73
N ALA A 247 14.71 -20.12 -4.60
CA ALA A 247 13.58 -19.40 -4.02
C ALA A 247 13.68 -17.91 -4.28
N VAL A 248 12.56 -17.23 -4.25
CA VAL A 248 12.50 -15.78 -4.08
C VAL A 248 12.90 -15.46 -2.64
N LEU A 249 13.95 -14.66 -2.45
CA LEU A 249 14.40 -14.25 -1.14
C LEU A 249 13.84 -12.87 -0.77
N GLU A 250 13.18 -12.81 0.38
CA GLU A 250 12.62 -11.57 0.94
C GLU A 250 13.35 -11.22 2.25
N ILE A 251 13.71 -9.95 2.44
CA ILE A 251 14.24 -9.44 3.72
C ILE A 251 13.09 -8.85 4.53
N SER A 252 13.08 -9.10 5.84
CA SER A 252 12.23 -8.45 6.83
C SER A 252 13.03 -8.07 8.08
N GLY A 253 12.49 -7.12 8.86
CA GLY A 253 13.08 -6.66 10.12
C GLY A 253 13.80 -5.31 9.99
N GLY A 254 13.37 -4.31 10.77
CA GLY A 254 14.09 -3.05 11.01
C GLY A 254 14.51 -2.20 9.79
N VAL A 255 13.88 -2.38 8.63
CA VAL A 255 14.28 -1.71 7.39
C VAL A 255 14.00 -0.20 7.45
N THR A 256 15.05 0.60 7.28
CA THR A 256 14.97 2.06 7.15
C THR A 256 15.35 2.50 5.73
N LEU A 257 15.00 3.73 5.37
CA LEU A 257 15.32 4.28 4.04
C LEU A 257 16.84 4.40 3.85
N GLU A 258 17.58 4.82 4.89
CA GLU A 258 19.01 5.03 4.86
C GLU A 258 19.80 3.74 4.60
N GLY A 259 19.38 2.61 5.19
CA GLY A 259 20.03 1.30 5.03
C GLY A 259 19.58 0.52 3.80
N LEU A 260 18.54 0.99 3.11
CA LEU A 260 17.82 0.22 2.12
C LEU A 260 18.68 -0.18 0.91
N ARG A 261 19.49 0.74 0.39
CA ARG A 261 20.37 0.46 -0.75
C ARG A 261 21.37 -0.66 -0.43
N THR A 262 21.95 -0.63 0.74
CA THR A 262 22.91 -1.67 1.18
C THR A 262 22.24 -3.05 1.28
N LEU A 263 20.96 -3.10 1.75
CA LEU A 263 20.19 -4.34 1.75
C LEU A 263 19.88 -4.82 0.32
N ALA A 264 19.49 -3.93 -0.57
CA ALA A 264 19.21 -4.27 -1.96
C ALA A 264 20.44 -4.78 -2.72
N ASP A 265 21.62 -4.21 -2.44
CA ASP A 265 22.89 -4.61 -3.04
C ASP A 265 23.40 -6.00 -2.55
N THR A 266 22.74 -6.63 -1.57
CA THR A 266 23.00 -8.03 -1.21
C THR A 266 22.56 -9.00 -2.30
N GLY A 267 21.66 -8.58 -3.19
CA GLY A 267 21.14 -9.40 -4.28
C GLY A 267 19.84 -10.14 -3.97
N VAL A 268 19.12 -9.77 -2.91
CA VAL A 268 17.78 -10.29 -2.60
C VAL A 268 16.74 -9.80 -3.60
N ASP A 269 15.61 -10.50 -3.67
CA ASP A 269 14.55 -10.20 -4.63
C ASP A 269 13.51 -9.21 -4.09
N ARG A 270 13.29 -9.22 -2.77
CA ARG A 270 12.22 -8.46 -2.12
C ARG A 270 12.70 -7.91 -0.77
N ILE A 271 12.17 -6.74 -0.41
CA ILE A 271 12.41 -6.13 0.90
C ILE A 271 11.07 -5.66 1.46
N SER A 272 10.61 -6.30 2.53
CA SER A 272 9.37 -5.95 3.23
C SER A 272 9.56 -4.76 4.14
N VAL A 273 8.70 -3.75 3.97
CA VAL A 273 8.75 -2.50 4.72
C VAL A 273 7.41 -2.21 5.37
N GLY A 274 7.27 -2.56 6.64
CA GLY A 274 6.04 -2.29 7.40
C GLY A 274 5.76 -0.80 7.61
N ALA A 275 6.80 0.02 7.63
CA ALA A 275 6.69 1.47 7.80
C ALA A 275 5.95 2.19 6.67
N LEU A 276 5.82 1.58 5.48
CA LEU A 276 5.05 2.17 4.36
C LEU A 276 3.60 2.44 4.74
N THR A 277 3.00 1.54 5.51
CA THR A 277 1.56 1.55 5.79
C THR A 277 1.21 1.73 7.26
N LYS A 278 2.12 1.48 8.21
CA LYS A 278 1.86 1.71 9.64
C LYS A 278 2.28 3.10 10.12
N ASP A 279 3.34 3.68 9.55
CA ASP A 279 3.91 4.97 9.96
C ASP A 279 3.62 6.01 8.87
N VAL A 280 2.33 6.33 8.67
CA VAL A 280 1.91 7.24 7.61
C VAL A 280 2.03 8.68 8.09
N LYS A 281 2.81 9.47 7.35
CA LYS A 281 2.77 10.93 7.42
C LYS A 281 1.88 11.42 6.28
N ALA A 282 0.75 12.03 6.62
CA ALA A 282 -0.16 12.62 5.64
C ALA A 282 0.53 13.78 4.91
N ILE A 283 0.24 13.93 3.62
CA ILE A 283 0.65 15.10 2.82
C ILE A 283 -0.32 16.24 3.09
N ASP A 284 0.18 17.45 3.23
CA ASP A 284 -0.68 18.60 3.42
C ASP A 284 -1.31 19.07 2.09
N PHE A 285 -2.65 19.00 2.02
CA PHE A 285 -3.46 19.56 0.94
C PHE A 285 -4.48 20.54 1.51
N SER A 286 -4.78 21.59 0.76
CA SER A 286 -5.83 22.55 1.12
C SER A 286 -6.79 22.80 -0.03
N MET A 287 -8.09 22.87 0.30
CA MET A 287 -9.12 23.30 -0.65
C MET A 287 -9.43 24.78 -0.44
N ARG A 288 -9.62 25.52 -1.53
CA ARG A 288 -10.03 26.93 -1.48
C ARG A 288 -11.09 27.19 -2.55
N PHE A 289 -12.15 27.84 -2.15
CA PHE A 289 -13.13 28.37 -3.09
C PHE A 289 -12.54 29.56 -3.83
N GLN A 290 -12.85 29.65 -5.11
CA GLN A 290 -12.55 30.83 -5.90
C GLN A 290 -13.69 31.82 -5.75
N GLU A 291 -13.34 33.09 -5.52
CA GLU A 291 -14.27 34.20 -5.64
C GLU A 291 -14.67 34.31 -7.11
N GLY A 292 -15.99 34.22 -7.38
CA GLY A 292 -16.57 34.44 -8.71
C GLY A 292 -16.67 35.90 -9.08
#